data_587323f2ce1b8582dcec566908bab698
#
_entry.id   587323f2ce1b8582dcec566908bab698
#
_cell.length_a   1.000
_cell.length_b   1.000
_cell.length_c   1.000
_cell.angle_alpha   90.00
_cell.angle_beta   90.00
_cell.angle_gamma   90.00
#
_symmetry.space_group_name_H-M   'P 1'
#
loop_
_entity.id
_entity.type
_entity.pdbx_description
1 polymer ?
#
loop_
_entity_poly.entity_id
_entity_poly.type
_entity_poly.pdbx_seq_one_letter_code
_entity_poly.pdbx_strand_id
1 'polypeptide(L)'
;PIEGRELKGDHFAMEFLTTNTQGLLELKDVTSFETAAKNKDVVVIGGGDTGTDCVGTSVRHGCKTVTQLEIMPRPPDERAPDNPWPEWPKVYKMDYGQEEAKEVFGRDPRHYLTATKKFLGDEEGNLRAIVIHDIEWKQDNGRFSPVEVPGSVREIPAQVAFLAMGFLGPEDLIAEELGLERDARSNVQAEYGKFSTNIPGVYSAGDMRRGQSLVVWAINEGRAVARECDEFLMGETSLP
;
A
#
# COMPACT_ATOMS: atom_id res chain seq x y z
N PRO A 1 -4.80 10.05 -13.24
CA PRO A 1 -3.77 9.48 -14.10
C PRO A 1 -2.56 10.42 -14.11
N ILE A 2 -1.37 9.87 -13.88
CA ILE A 2 -0.09 10.59 -13.93
C ILE A 2 0.55 10.27 -15.29
N GLU A 3 1.13 11.27 -15.96
CA GLU A 3 1.83 11.13 -17.23
C GLU A 3 3.02 10.18 -17.12
N GLY A 4 3.20 9.28 -18.10
CA GLY A 4 4.32 8.34 -18.18
C GLY A 4 4.14 7.03 -17.42
N ARG A 5 2.90 6.73 -16.93
CA ARG A 5 2.58 5.47 -16.25
C ARG A 5 2.66 4.22 -17.14
N GLU A 6 2.72 4.41 -18.44
CA GLU A 6 2.87 3.36 -19.45
C GLU A 6 4.32 2.93 -19.71
N LEU A 7 5.29 3.59 -19.10
CA LEU A 7 6.72 3.30 -19.28
C LEU A 7 7.11 1.96 -18.65
N LYS A 8 8.03 1.25 -19.32
CA LYS A 8 8.64 0.03 -18.78
C LYS A 8 9.43 0.35 -17.52
N GLY A 9 9.21 -0.41 -16.45
CA GLY A 9 9.84 -0.18 -15.15
C GLY A 9 8.90 0.48 -14.11
N ASP A 10 7.67 0.83 -14.49
CA ASP A 10 6.62 1.22 -13.55
C ASP A 10 5.74 0.00 -13.25
N HIS A 11 5.75 -0.46 -11.99
CA HIS A 11 5.08 -1.69 -11.54
C HIS A 11 4.22 -1.44 -10.31
N PHE A 12 3.17 -2.20 -10.16
CA PHE A 12 2.48 -2.29 -8.87
C PHE A 12 3.35 -3.03 -7.84
N ALA A 13 3.34 -2.54 -6.60
CA ALA A 13 4.09 -3.15 -5.51
C ALA A 13 3.78 -4.64 -5.35
N MET A 14 2.50 -5.03 -5.43
CA MET A 14 2.10 -6.44 -5.29
C MET A 14 2.61 -7.33 -6.42
N GLU A 15 2.74 -6.82 -7.64
CA GLU A 15 3.37 -7.54 -8.75
C GLU A 15 4.83 -7.90 -8.41
N PHE A 16 5.60 -6.91 -7.95
CA PHE A 16 6.99 -7.10 -7.54
C PHE A 16 7.12 -8.10 -6.38
N LEU A 17 6.36 -7.90 -5.31
CA LEU A 17 6.45 -8.71 -4.09
C LEU A 17 5.97 -10.16 -4.34
N THR A 18 4.89 -10.35 -5.10
CA THR A 18 4.36 -11.65 -5.45
C THR A 18 5.35 -12.43 -6.34
N THR A 19 5.85 -11.77 -7.40
CA THR A 19 6.82 -12.37 -8.32
C THR A 19 8.11 -12.76 -7.58
N ASN A 20 8.61 -11.89 -6.70
CA ASN A 20 9.77 -12.19 -5.86
C ASN A 20 9.52 -13.41 -4.96
N THR A 21 8.41 -13.46 -4.25
CA THR A 21 8.11 -14.55 -3.30
C THR A 21 7.92 -15.86 -4.02
N GLN A 22 7.17 -15.89 -5.12
CA GLN A 22 7.00 -17.08 -5.95
C GLN A 22 8.33 -17.58 -6.51
N GLY A 23 9.16 -16.67 -7.03
CA GLY A 23 10.48 -17.01 -7.53
C GLY A 23 11.39 -17.64 -6.48
N LEU A 24 11.38 -17.11 -5.25
CA LEU A 24 12.14 -17.68 -4.12
C LEU A 24 11.64 -19.09 -3.75
N LEU A 25 10.32 -19.30 -3.70
CA LEU A 25 9.73 -20.61 -3.42
C LEU A 25 10.06 -21.64 -4.51
N GLU A 26 10.21 -21.21 -5.75
CA GLU A 26 10.60 -22.05 -6.88
C GLU A 26 12.13 -22.15 -7.09
N LEU A 27 12.92 -21.59 -6.15
CA LEU A 27 14.39 -21.55 -6.20
C LEU A 27 14.96 -20.90 -7.48
N LYS A 28 14.26 -19.90 -8.02
CA LYS A 28 14.67 -19.11 -9.19
C LYS A 28 15.54 -17.92 -8.78
N ASP A 29 16.34 -17.43 -9.72
CA ASP A 29 17.04 -16.14 -9.55
C ASP A 29 16.06 -14.98 -9.73
N VAL A 30 15.51 -14.50 -8.62
CA VAL A 30 14.55 -13.38 -8.61
C VAL A 30 15.16 -12.05 -9.10
N THR A 31 16.49 -11.93 -9.13
CA THR A 31 17.16 -10.72 -9.62
C THR A 31 17.23 -10.67 -11.15
N SER A 32 16.79 -11.69 -11.85
CA SER A 32 16.68 -11.76 -13.31
C SER A 32 15.30 -11.38 -13.85
N PHE A 33 14.29 -11.20 -13.00
CA PHE A 33 12.94 -10.86 -13.43
C PHE A 33 12.84 -9.41 -13.94
N GLU A 34 11.84 -9.13 -14.76
CA GLU A 34 11.58 -7.79 -15.30
C GLU A 34 11.38 -6.76 -14.18
N THR A 35 10.68 -7.16 -13.12
CA THR A 35 10.44 -6.36 -11.91
C THR A 35 11.67 -6.21 -11.01
N ALA A 36 12.82 -6.84 -11.34
CA ALA A 36 13.98 -6.86 -10.46
C ALA A 36 14.61 -5.48 -10.28
N ALA A 37 15.01 -5.19 -9.04
CA ALA A 37 15.63 -3.94 -8.63
C ALA A 37 17.17 -3.93 -8.79
N LYS A 38 17.80 -5.03 -9.17
CA LYS A 38 19.25 -5.19 -9.20
C LYS A 38 19.95 -4.14 -10.06
N ASN A 39 20.92 -3.44 -9.46
CA ASN A 39 21.72 -2.39 -10.09
C ASN A 39 20.90 -1.18 -10.63
N LYS A 40 19.64 -1.03 -10.21
CA LYS A 40 18.76 0.06 -10.65
C LYS A 40 18.61 1.12 -9.55
N ASP A 41 18.36 2.35 -9.95
CA ASP A 41 17.84 3.40 -9.07
C ASP A 41 16.34 3.15 -8.91
N VAL A 42 15.90 2.89 -7.67
CA VAL A 42 14.54 2.47 -7.33
C VAL A 42 13.79 3.60 -6.63
N VAL A 43 12.55 3.83 -7.03
CA VAL A 43 11.63 4.72 -6.32
C VAL A 43 10.40 3.94 -5.87
N VAL A 44 10.10 3.97 -4.58
CA VAL A 44 8.87 3.40 -3.99
C VAL A 44 7.91 4.55 -3.68
N ILE A 45 6.71 4.50 -4.24
CA ILE A 45 5.68 5.52 -4.05
C ILE A 45 4.65 5.00 -3.05
N GLY A 46 4.73 5.50 -1.82
CA GLY A 46 3.90 5.14 -0.68
C GLY A 46 4.71 4.76 0.56
N GLY A 47 4.32 5.27 1.72
CA GLY A 47 5.03 5.15 2.99
C GLY A 47 4.51 4.07 3.94
N GLY A 48 3.52 3.27 3.52
CA GLY A 48 2.94 2.19 4.33
C GLY A 48 3.77 0.90 4.33
N ASP A 49 3.25 -0.14 4.99
CA ASP A 49 3.93 -1.44 5.17
C ASP A 49 4.33 -2.08 3.82
N THR A 50 3.45 -2.05 2.82
CA THR A 50 3.76 -2.53 1.46
C THR A 50 4.94 -1.79 0.84
N GLY A 51 5.05 -0.47 1.08
CA GLY A 51 6.20 0.33 0.65
C GLY A 51 7.48 -0.08 1.36
N THR A 52 7.40 -0.37 2.66
CA THR A 52 8.51 -0.92 3.45
C THR A 52 9.02 -2.24 2.88
N ASP A 53 8.10 -3.15 2.52
CA ASP A 53 8.44 -4.44 1.90
C ASP A 53 9.13 -4.25 0.55
N CYS A 54 8.68 -3.30 -0.27
CA CYS A 54 9.34 -2.95 -1.53
C CYS A 54 10.75 -2.39 -1.31
N VAL A 55 10.96 -1.55 -0.29
CA VAL A 55 12.28 -1.02 0.06
C VAL A 55 13.23 -2.16 0.45
N GLY A 56 12.84 -3.01 1.43
CA GLY A 56 13.68 -4.12 1.89
C GLY A 56 13.98 -5.13 0.78
N THR A 57 12.98 -5.50 -0.02
CA THR A 57 13.17 -6.40 -1.16
C THR A 57 14.10 -5.80 -2.21
N SER A 58 14.00 -4.51 -2.51
CA SER A 58 14.90 -3.83 -3.44
C SER A 58 16.36 -3.82 -2.96
N VAL A 59 16.57 -3.59 -1.65
CA VAL A 59 17.91 -3.68 -1.03
C VAL A 59 18.48 -5.09 -1.18
N ARG A 60 17.69 -6.12 -0.90
CA ARG A 60 18.10 -7.55 -1.04
C ARG A 60 18.37 -7.95 -2.49
N HIS A 61 17.70 -7.33 -3.46
CA HIS A 61 18.02 -7.49 -4.88
C HIS A 61 19.35 -6.83 -5.29
N GLY A 62 19.95 -6.01 -4.43
CA GLY A 62 21.16 -5.24 -4.73
C GLY A 62 20.88 -4.04 -5.64
N CYS A 63 19.86 -3.25 -5.32
CA CYS A 63 19.59 -1.99 -6.02
C CYS A 63 20.76 -1.01 -5.85
N LYS A 64 20.92 -0.10 -6.81
CA LYS A 64 21.96 0.94 -6.76
C LYS A 64 21.61 2.03 -5.74
N THR A 65 20.35 2.45 -5.73
CA THR A 65 19.76 3.36 -4.75
C THR A 65 18.30 2.98 -4.51
N VAL A 66 17.76 3.37 -3.34
CA VAL A 66 16.33 3.33 -3.09
C VAL A 66 15.86 4.64 -2.45
N THR A 67 14.75 5.16 -2.97
CA THR A 67 14.06 6.34 -2.45
C THR A 67 12.60 5.98 -2.23
N GLN A 68 12.06 6.26 -1.04
CA GLN A 68 10.65 6.07 -0.73
C GLN A 68 9.94 7.43 -0.59
N LEU A 69 8.86 7.63 -1.33
CA LEU A 69 8.08 8.86 -1.31
C LEU A 69 6.86 8.69 -0.42
N GLU A 70 6.71 9.60 0.55
CA GLU A 70 5.56 9.64 1.45
C GLU A 70 4.86 10.99 1.36
N ILE A 71 3.56 10.96 1.07
CA ILE A 71 2.74 12.16 0.95
C ILE A 71 2.41 12.78 2.32
N MET A 72 2.42 11.96 3.37
CA MET A 72 2.15 12.42 4.73
C MET A 72 3.37 13.11 5.35
N PRO A 73 3.19 13.99 6.33
CA PRO A 73 4.31 14.54 7.09
C PRO A 73 5.02 13.47 7.91
N ARG A 74 6.31 13.68 8.15
CA ARG A 74 7.05 12.81 9.07
C ARG A 74 6.38 12.83 10.45
N PRO A 75 6.04 11.65 11.01
CA PRO A 75 5.51 11.60 12.37
C PRO A 75 6.48 12.20 13.40
N PRO A 76 5.98 12.73 14.52
CA PRO A 76 6.82 13.22 15.60
C PRO A 76 7.61 12.09 16.27
N ASP A 77 8.72 12.41 16.92
CA ASP A 77 9.53 11.40 17.63
C ASP A 77 8.85 10.91 18.92
N GLU A 78 7.98 11.73 19.51
CA GLU A 78 7.20 11.41 20.71
C GLU A 78 5.70 11.58 20.47
N ARG A 79 4.86 10.97 21.31
CA ARG A 79 3.41 11.10 21.21
C ARG A 79 2.97 12.56 21.34
N ALA A 80 2.17 13.00 20.36
CA ALA A 80 1.50 14.30 20.45
C ALA A 80 0.35 14.28 21.48
N PRO A 81 -0.05 15.43 22.05
CA PRO A 81 -1.14 15.50 23.01
C PRO A 81 -2.50 15.01 22.51
N ASP A 82 -2.73 15.06 21.19
CA ASP A 82 -3.92 14.54 20.51
C ASP A 82 -3.85 13.04 20.16
N ASN A 83 -2.78 12.36 20.58
CA ASN A 83 -2.61 10.90 20.45
C ASN A 83 -2.24 10.27 21.80
N PRO A 84 -3.13 10.34 22.81
CA PRO A 84 -2.86 9.81 24.15
C PRO A 84 -2.89 8.26 24.17
N TRP A 85 -2.24 7.67 25.19
CA TRP A 85 -2.47 6.27 25.51
C TRP A 85 -3.94 6.06 25.93
N PRO A 86 -4.63 4.96 25.53
CA PRO A 86 -4.13 3.74 24.90
C PRO A 86 -4.22 3.71 23.36
N GLU A 87 -4.39 4.82 22.69
CA GLU A 87 -4.42 4.85 21.23
C GLU A 87 -3.12 4.34 20.62
N TRP A 88 -3.22 3.85 19.39
CA TRP A 88 -2.04 3.47 18.63
C TRP A 88 -1.06 4.65 18.48
N PRO A 89 0.24 4.47 18.76
CA PRO A 89 1.19 5.57 18.73
C PRO A 89 1.46 6.04 17.29
N LYS A 90 1.12 7.30 17.01
CA LYS A 90 1.46 8.00 15.76
C LYS A 90 2.82 8.69 15.91
N VAL A 91 3.87 7.89 16.05
CA VAL A 91 5.25 8.36 16.24
C VAL A 91 6.14 7.88 15.12
N TYR A 92 7.24 8.61 14.89
CA TYR A 92 8.26 8.19 13.95
C TYR A 92 8.83 6.84 14.33
N LYS A 93 8.86 5.94 13.36
CA LYS A 93 9.39 4.59 13.51
C LYS A 93 10.15 4.22 12.24
N MET A 94 11.32 3.67 12.40
CA MET A 94 11.97 2.93 11.31
C MET A 94 11.51 1.49 11.36
N ASP A 95 11.12 0.96 10.24
CA ASP A 95 10.79 -0.45 10.10
C ASP A 95 11.96 -1.16 9.39
N TYR A 96 11.91 -2.50 9.33
CA TYR A 96 13.02 -3.33 8.87
C TYR A 96 13.56 -2.91 7.49
N GLY A 97 12.70 -2.60 6.52
CA GLY A 97 13.13 -2.22 5.16
C GLY A 97 13.89 -0.90 5.12
N GLN A 98 13.47 0.10 5.92
CA GLN A 98 14.19 1.35 6.03
C GLN A 98 15.49 1.20 6.83
N GLU A 99 15.51 0.32 7.86
CA GLU A 99 16.74 0.00 8.62
C GLU A 99 17.77 -0.66 7.70
N GLU A 100 17.39 -1.66 6.91
CA GLU A 100 18.25 -2.29 5.90
C GLU A 100 18.78 -1.26 4.88
N ALA A 101 17.91 -0.40 4.36
CA ALA A 101 18.32 0.66 3.43
C ALA A 101 19.29 1.65 4.06
N LYS A 102 19.05 2.04 5.32
CA LYS A 102 19.94 2.92 6.06
C LYS A 102 21.32 2.29 6.31
N GLU A 103 21.37 1.01 6.63
CA GLU A 103 22.64 0.30 6.83
C GLU A 103 23.46 0.27 5.54
N VAL A 104 22.80 0.00 4.39
CA VAL A 104 23.48 -0.10 3.09
C VAL A 104 23.84 1.27 2.51
N PHE A 105 22.96 2.27 2.61
CA PHE A 105 23.11 3.57 1.93
C PHE A 105 23.45 4.72 2.87
N GLY A 106 23.55 4.49 4.19
CA GLY A 106 23.92 5.49 5.19
C GLY A 106 22.83 6.52 5.53
N ARG A 107 21.59 6.35 5.02
CA ARG A 107 20.47 7.29 5.22
C ARG A 107 19.11 6.61 5.19
N ASP A 108 18.12 7.21 5.87
CA ASP A 108 16.71 6.87 5.72
C ASP A 108 16.27 7.11 4.26
N PRO A 109 15.69 6.13 3.56
CA PRO A 109 15.27 6.28 2.17
C PRO A 109 14.03 7.17 1.97
N ARG A 110 13.32 7.54 3.05
CA ARG A 110 12.02 8.22 2.99
C ARG A 110 12.15 9.72 2.76
N HIS A 111 11.34 10.23 1.83
CA HIS A 111 11.08 11.64 1.60
C HIS A 111 9.61 11.92 1.93
N TYR A 112 9.37 12.64 3.00
CA TYR A 112 8.04 13.03 3.47
C TYR A 112 7.52 14.27 2.75
N LEU A 113 6.20 14.48 2.76
CA LEU A 113 5.54 15.60 2.10
C LEU A 113 5.95 15.74 0.63
N THR A 114 6.10 14.61 -0.05
CA THR A 114 6.58 14.56 -1.43
C THR A 114 5.60 13.80 -2.30
N ALA A 115 5.24 14.38 -3.44
CA ALA A 115 4.33 13.80 -4.42
C ALA A 115 5.00 13.62 -5.78
N THR A 116 4.52 12.63 -6.54
CA THR A 116 4.94 12.36 -7.91
C THR A 116 4.15 13.23 -8.89
N LYS A 117 4.83 13.89 -9.80
CA LYS A 117 4.22 14.74 -10.84
C LYS A 117 4.10 14.02 -12.17
N LYS A 118 5.18 13.35 -12.61
CA LYS A 118 5.20 12.54 -13.83
C LYS A 118 6.40 11.60 -13.89
N PHE A 119 6.30 10.62 -14.75
CA PHE A 119 7.38 9.69 -15.10
C PHE A 119 8.04 10.13 -16.40
N LEU A 120 9.36 9.96 -16.50
CA LEU A 120 10.14 10.33 -17.69
C LEU A 120 10.79 9.08 -18.28
N GLY A 121 10.54 8.85 -19.57
CA GLY A 121 11.13 7.78 -20.34
C GLY A 121 12.40 8.14 -21.07
N ASP A 122 13.11 7.13 -21.54
CA ASP A 122 14.12 7.22 -22.58
C ASP A 122 13.49 7.03 -23.98
N GLU A 123 14.33 7.02 -25.02
CA GLU A 123 13.88 6.86 -26.42
C GLU A 123 13.30 5.45 -26.70
N GLU A 124 13.60 4.45 -25.86
CA GLU A 124 13.12 3.06 -25.95
C GLU A 124 11.86 2.80 -25.08
N GLY A 125 11.37 3.84 -24.38
CA GLY A 125 10.19 3.76 -23.52
C GLY A 125 10.47 3.13 -22.15
N ASN A 126 11.74 3.06 -21.71
CA ASN A 126 12.06 2.65 -20.36
C ASN A 126 12.02 3.85 -19.40
N LEU A 127 11.62 3.62 -18.16
CA LEU A 127 11.69 4.62 -17.09
C LEU A 127 13.14 5.01 -16.84
N ARG A 128 13.45 6.32 -16.88
CA ARG A 128 14.77 6.88 -16.56
C ARG A 128 14.77 7.79 -15.34
N ALA A 129 13.65 8.45 -15.05
CA ALA A 129 13.53 9.39 -13.94
C ALA A 129 12.09 9.65 -13.57
N ILE A 130 11.87 10.18 -12.35
CA ILE A 130 10.57 10.64 -11.86
C ILE A 130 10.69 12.12 -11.48
N VAL A 131 9.74 12.94 -11.94
CA VAL A 131 9.58 14.32 -11.49
C VAL A 131 8.73 14.32 -10.23
N ILE A 132 9.28 14.86 -9.17
CA ILE A 132 8.64 14.99 -7.86
C ILE A 132 8.54 16.47 -7.46
N HIS A 133 7.69 16.75 -6.48
CA HIS A 133 7.58 18.08 -5.85
C HIS A 133 7.22 17.91 -4.37
N ASP A 134 7.57 18.90 -3.60
CA ASP A 134 7.15 18.96 -2.20
C ASP A 134 5.72 19.51 -2.12
N ILE A 135 4.98 19.09 -1.10
CA ILE A 135 3.61 19.49 -0.88
C ILE A 135 3.40 20.08 0.51
N GLU A 136 2.38 20.91 0.62
CA GLU A 136 1.78 21.34 1.87
C GLU A 136 0.32 20.89 1.94
N TRP A 137 -0.11 20.38 3.09
CA TRP A 137 -1.52 20.09 3.33
C TRP A 137 -2.27 21.36 3.68
N LYS A 138 -3.20 21.79 2.81
CA LYS A 138 -4.07 22.94 3.06
C LYS A 138 -5.50 22.49 3.28
N GLN A 139 -6.15 23.14 4.25
CA GLN A 139 -7.57 22.93 4.49
C GLN A 139 -8.37 24.00 3.72
N ASP A 140 -9.24 23.55 2.82
CA ASP A 140 -10.20 24.38 2.13
C ASP A 140 -11.60 23.78 2.31
N ASN A 141 -12.56 24.59 2.79
CA ASN A 141 -13.95 24.19 3.06
C ASN A 141 -14.07 22.90 3.91
N GLY A 142 -13.19 22.72 4.91
CA GLY A 142 -13.16 21.56 5.80
C GLY A 142 -12.51 20.32 5.21
N ARG A 143 -12.02 20.37 3.96
CA ARG A 143 -11.33 19.27 3.27
C ARG A 143 -9.84 19.54 3.19
N PHE A 144 -9.02 18.58 3.61
CA PHE A 144 -7.58 18.63 3.41
C PHE A 144 -7.21 18.20 2.00
N SER A 145 -6.38 18.99 1.34
CA SER A 145 -5.81 18.65 0.03
C SER A 145 -4.31 18.98 -0.03
N PRO A 146 -3.50 18.17 -0.72
CA PRO A 146 -2.09 18.46 -0.94
C PRO A 146 -1.96 19.56 -2.01
N VAL A 147 -1.14 20.57 -1.73
CA VAL A 147 -0.85 21.69 -2.65
C VAL A 147 0.65 21.70 -2.92
N GLU A 148 1.04 21.79 -4.20
CA GLU A 148 2.44 21.88 -4.61
C GLU A 148 3.11 23.12 -4.01
N VAL A 149 4.32 22.93 -3.44
CA VAL A 149 5.16 24.03 -2.99
C VAL A 149 5.87 24.64 -4.20
N PRO A 150 5.68 25.94 -4.49
CA PRO A 150 6.30 26.58 -5.64
C PRO A 150 7.83 26.46 -5.64
N GLY A 151 8.41 26.09 -6.78
CA GLY A 151 9.86 25.95 -6.94
C GLY A 151 10.47 24.67 -6.37
N SER A 152 9.69 23.74 -5.86
CA SER A 152 10.16 22.48 -5.29
C SER A 152 10.29 21.33 -6.32
N VAL A 153 9.83 21.55 -7.54
CA VAL A 153 9.87 20.55 -8.63
C VAL A 153 11.30 20.14 -8.93
N ARG A 154 11.56 18.84 -8.88
CA ARG A 154 12.88 18.26 -9.18
C ARG A 154 12.74 16.88 -9.80
N GLU A 155 13.78 16.50 -10.53
CA GLU A 155 13.91 15.18 -11.14
C GLU A 155 14.80 14.30 -10.26
N ILE A 156 14.39 13.05 -10.06
CA ILE A 156 15.20 12.01 -9.40
C ILE A 156 15.38 10.83 -10.35
N PRO A 157 16.58 10.19 -10.40
CA PRO A 157 16.80 9.02 -11.24
C PRO A 157 15.95 7.85 -10.78
N ALA A 158 15.36 7.12 -11.73
CA ALA A 158 14.58 5.92 -11.47
C ALA A 158 14.56 5.04 -12.72
N GLN A 159 15.05 3.82 -12.64
CA GLN A 159 14.87 2.79 -13.67
C GLN A 159 13.75 1.81 -13.29
N VAL A 160 13.33 1.83 -12.03
CA VAL A 160 12.17 1.09 -11.53
C VAL A 160 11.40 1.92 -10.52
N ALA A 161 10.09 1.91 -10.65
CA ALA A 161 9.16 2.48 -9.69
C ALA A 161 8.17 1.43 -9.18
N PHE A 162 7.94 1.39 -7.86
CA PHE A 162 6.94 0.52 -7.25
C PHE A 162 5.82 1.36 -6.62
N LEU A 163 4.59 1.12 -7.06
CA LEU A 163 3.41 1.82 -6.58
C LEU A 163 2.81 1.08 -5.39
N ALA A 164 2.99 1.65 -4.20
CA ALA A 164 2.54 1.12 -2.92
C ALA A 164 1.53 2.06 -2.23
N MET A 165 0.57 2.61 -3.01
CA MET A 165 -0.36 3.65 -2.58
C MET A 165 -1.67 3.12 -1.98
N GLY A 166 -1.70 1.88 -1.50
CA GLY A 166 -2.88 1.22 -0.96
C GLY A 166 -3.69 0.48 -2.03
N PHE A 167 -4.89 0.06 -1.64
CA PHE A 167 -5.79 -0.73 -2.48
C PHE A 167 -7.06 0.06 -2.80
N LEU A 168 -7.65 -0.21 -3.95
CA LEU A 168 -8.90 0.44 -4.39
C LEU A 168 -10.14 -0.23 -3.79
N GLY A 169 -10.05 -1.52 -3.48
CA GLY A 169 -11.15 -2.33 -2.95
C GLY A 169 -10.91 -3.82 -3.16
N PRO A 170 -11.89 -4.66 -2.82
CA PRO A 170 -11.88 -6.08 -3.15
C PRO A 170 -11.87 -6.29 -4.67
N GLU A 171 -11.36 -7.45 -5.10
CA GLU A 171 -11.46 -7.88 -6.50
C GLU A 171 -12.93 -8.01 -6.93
N ASP A 172 -13.20 -7.68 -8.19
CA ASP A 172 -14.57 -7.55 -8.69
C ASP A 172 -15.24 -8.90 -8.96
N LEU A 173 -14.47 -9.91 -9.37
CA LEU A 173 -14.98 -11.18 -9.93
C LEU A 173 -16.09 -11.81 -9.08
N ILE A 174 -15.82 -12.13 -7.81
CA ILE A 174 -16.82 -12.79 -6.93
C ILE A 174 -18.02 -11.90 -6.67
N ALA A 175 -17.80 -10.61 -6.49
CA ALA A 175 -18.87 -9.67 -6.21
C ALA A 175 -19.80 -9.51 -7.42
N GLU A 176 -19.27 -9.48 -8.64
CA GLU A 176 -20.04 -9.40 -9.88
C GLU A 176 -20.77 -10.72 -10.18
N GLU A 177 -20.09 -11.86 -10.07
CA GLU A 177 -20.70 -13.17 -10.33
C GLU A 177 -21.89 -13.47 -9.41
N LEU A 178 -21.81 -13.07 -8.14
CA LEU A 178 -22.87 -13.28 -7.16
C LEU A 178 -23.89 -12.12 -7.10
N GLY A 179 -23.62 -10.99 -7.78
CA GLY A 179 -24.46 -9.81 -7.69
C GLY A 179 -24.50 -9.18 -6.30
N LEU A 180 -23.33 -9.12 -5.62
CA LEU A 180 -23.21 -8.54 -4.29
C LEU A 180 -23.30 -7.01 -4.33
N GLU A 181 -24.10 -6.45 -3.44
CA GLU A 181 -24.15 -5.00 -3.25
C GLU A 181 -22.84 -4.48 -2.64
N ARG A 182 -22.45 -3.28 -3.09
CA ARG A 182 -21.22 -2.60 -2.64
C ARG A 182 -21.53 -1.26 -1.98
N ASP A 183 -20.69 -0.87 -1.05
CA ASP A 183 -20.71 0.47 -0.47
C ASP A 183 -20.06 1.52 -1.40
N ALA A 184 -20.08 2.80 -0.99
CA ALA A 184 -19.47 3.90 -1.73
C ALA A 184 -17.94 3.80 -1.90
N ARG A 185 -17.28 2.86 -1.21
CA ARG A 185 -15.85 2.56 -1.29
C ARG A 185 -15.55 1.26 -2.02
N SER A 186 -16.52 0.70 -2.72
CA SER A 186 -16.45 -0.58 -3.44
C SER A 186 -16.33 -1.82 -2.54
N ASN A 187 -16.44 -1.71 -1.22
CA ASN A 187 -16.47 -2.87 -0.34
C ASN A 187 -17.80 -3.60 -0.44
N VAL A 188 -17.82 -4.90 -0.18
CA VAL A 188 -19.08 -5.67 -0.11
C VAL A 188 -19.91 -5.18 1.06
N GLN A 189 -21.14 -4.78 0.79
CA GLN A 189 -22.04 -4.25 1.80
C GLN A 189 -22.56 -5.36 2.72
N ALA A 190 -22.22 -5.26 4.00
CA ALA A 190 -22.71 -6.12 5.07
C ALA A 190 -22.69 -5.39 6.40
N GLU A 191 -23.77 -5.48 7.18
CA GLU A 191 -23.88 -4.81 8.48
C GLU A 191 -22.96 -5.46 9.50
N TYR A 192 -22.22 -4.64 10.25
CA TYR A 192 -21.40 -5.14 11.37
C TYR A 192 -22.26 -5.85 12.42
N GLY A 193 -21.83 -7.03 12.82
CA GLY A 193 -22.56 -7.87 13.78
C GLY A 193 -23.48 -8.91 13.13
N LYS A 194 -23.96 -8.69 11.91
CA LYS A 194 -24.74 -9.67 11.11
C LYS A 194 -23.93 -10.27 9.98
N PHE A 195 -23.08 -9.45 9.36
CA PHE A 195 -22.19 -9.82 8.28
C PHE A 195 -22.83 -10.42 7.03
N SER A 196 -24.16 -10.55 7.00
CA SER A 196 -24.90 -11.05 5.86
C SER A 196 -24.91 -10.00 4.72
N THR A 197 -24.75 -10.49 3.50
CA THR A 197 -24.87 -9.70 2.29
C THR A 197 -26.33 -9.63 1.82
N ASN A 198 -26.59 -9.02 0.66
CA ASN A 198 -27.89 -9.07 -0.02
C ASN A 198 -28.28 -10.48 -0.50
N ILE A 199 -27.34 -11.43 -0.51
CA ILE A 199 -27.60 -12.82 -0.93
C ILE A 199 -27.68 -13.72 0.30
N PRO A 200 -28.82 -14.42 0.55
CA PRO A 200 -28.98 -15.33 1.69
C PRO A 200 -27.90 -16.41 1.74
N GLY A 201 -27.28 -16.61 2.89
CA GLY A 201 -26.20 -17.60 3.09
C GLY A 201 -24.81 -17.13 2.61
N VAL A 202 -24.71 -15.91 2.09
CA VAL A 202 -23.44 -15.28 1.71
C VAL A 202 -23.09 -14.18 2.72
N TYR A 203 -21.90 -14.26 3.28
CA TYR A 203 -21.40 -13.33 4.29
C TYR A 203 -20.13 -12.63 3.84
N SER A 204 -19.84 -11.46 4.41
CA SER A 204 -18.62 -10.71 4.14
C SER A 204 -17.98 -10.20 5.43
N ALA A 205 -16.66 -10.34 5.56
CA ALA A 205 -15.89 -9.94 6.75
C ALA A 205 -14.52 -9.37 6.36
N GLY A 206 -13.87 -8.72 7.33
CA GLY A 206 -12.53 -8.18 7.20
C GLY A 206 -12.43 -7.11 6.12
N ASP A 207 -11.33 -7.10 5.40
CA ASP A 207 -11.04 -6.07 4.40
C ASP A 207 -12.09 -6.00 3.29
N MET A 208 -12.69 -7.14 2.91
CA MET A 208 -13.72 -7.18 1.89
C MET A 208 -14.98 -6.39 2.27
N ARG A 209 -15.30 -6.35 3.57
CA ARG A 209 -16.48 -5.64 4.13
C ARG A 209 -16.18 -4.21 4.56
N ARG A 210 -15.08 -4.01 5.27
CA ARG A 210 -14.77 -2.72 5.94
C ARG A 210 -13.72 -1.87 5.22
N GLY A 211 -13.13 -2.41 4.16
CA GLY A 211 -11.94 -1.86 3.52
C GLY A 211 -10.66 -2.30 4.24
N GLN A 212 -9.54 -2.02 3.60
CA GLN A 212 -8.22 -2.36 4.09
C GLN A 212 -8.03 -1.94 5.56
N SER A 213 -7.68 -2.89 6.42
CA SER A 213 -7.55 -2.66 7.86
C SER A 213 -6.58 -3.65 8.52
N LEU A 214 -6.53 -3.65 9.85
CA LEU A 214 -5.64 -4.51 10.61
C LEU A 214 -6.14 -5.96 10.63
N VAL A 215 -5.20 -6.91 10.64
CA VAL A 215 -5.48 -8.36 10.72
C VAL A 215 -6.33 -8.74 11.95
N VAL A 216 -6.20 -8.01 13.05
CA VAL A 216 -7.04 -8.24 14.25
C VAL A 216 -8.53 -8.04 13.96
N TRP A 217 -8.89 -7.11 13.07
CA TRP A 217 -10.27 -6.93 12.63
C TRP A 217 -10.73 -8.07 11.74
N ALA A 218 -9.90 -8.53 10.82
CA ALA A 218 -10.22 -9.67 9.96
C ALA A 218 -10.47 -10.94 10.78
N ILE A 219 -9.64 -11.20 11.80
CA ILE A 219 -9.82 -12.33 12.73
C ILE A 219 -11.12 -12.18 13.55
N ASN A 220 -11.36 -10.99 14.11
CA ASN A 220 -12.56 -10.72 14.92
C ASN A 220 -13.84 -10.89 14.09
N GLU A 221 -13.91 -10.25 12.93
CA GLU A 221 -15.07 -10.34 12.06
C GLU A 221 -15.26 -11.74 11.48
N GLY A 222 -14.17 -12.44 11.10
CA GLY A 222 -14.25 -13.83 10.64
C GLY A 222 -14.81 -14.79 11.69
N ARG A 223 -14.44 -14.62 12.95
CA ARG A 223 -15.04 -15.39 14.06
C ARG A 223 -16.52 -15.10 14.22
N ALA A 224 -16.91 -13.83 14.15
CA ALA A 224 -18.30 -13.42 14.26
C ALA A 224 -19.13 -13.91 13.05
N VAL A 225 -18.58 -13.88 11.83
CA VAL A 225 -19.22 -14.50 10.64
C VAL A 225 -19.42 -16.01 10.83
N ALA A 226 -18.42 -16.71 11.38
CA ALA A 226 -18.57 -18.15 11.62
C ALA A 226 -19.76 -18.45 12.55
N ARG A 227 -19.95 -17.63 13.58
CA ARG A 227 -21.11 -17.71 14.49
C ARG A 227 -22.43 -17.49 13.74
N GLU A 228 -22.54 -16.42 12.96
CA GLU A 228 -23.75 -16.10 12.19
C GLU A 228 -24.08 -17.19 11.13
N CYS A 229 -23.04 -17.76 10.50
CA CYS A 229 -23.19 -18.85 9.56
C CYS A 229 -23.69 -20.14 10.26
N ASP A 230 -23.13 -20.48 11.43
CA ASP A 230 -23.57 -21.62 12.22
C ASP A 230 -25.02 -21.46 12.65
N GLU A 231 -25.40 -20.30 13.18
CA GLU A 231 -26.80 -19.99 13.55
C GLU A 231 -27.76 -20.08 12.35
N PHE A 232 -27.34 -19.60 11.20
CA PHE A 232 -28.14 -19.69 9.95
C PHE A 232 -28.37 -21.15 9.53
N LEU A 233 -27.35 -21.98 9.61
CA LEU A 233 -27.41 -23.38 9.16
C LEU A 233 -28.09 -24.30 10.18
N MET A 234 -27.87 -24.06 11.48
CA MET A 234 -28.32 -24.95 12.57
C MET A 234 -29.59 -24.44 13.26
N GLY A 235 -29.97 -23.18 13.06
CA GLY A 235 -31.08 -22.52 13.76
C GLY A 235 -30.72 -22.03 15.17
N GLU A 236 -29.62 -22.43 15.72
CA GLU A 236 -29.00 -21.97 16.98
C GLU A 236 -27.50 -22.16 16.94
N THR A 237 -26.75 -21.43 17.77
CA THR A 237 -25.29 -21.56 17.80
C THR A 237 -24.76 -21.57 19.22
N SER A 238 -23.74 -22.40 19.48
CA SER A 238 -22.93 -22.41 20.71
C SER A 238 -21.58 -21.70 20.55
N LEU A 239 -21.29 -21.13 19.35
CA LEU A 239 -20.06 -20.41 19.11
C LEU A 239 -20.08 -19.04 19.82
N PRO A 240 -18.92 -18.60 20.35
CA PRO A 240 -18.79 -17.33 21.08
C PRO A 240 -18.98 -16.10 20.17
#